data_71a61d650253cb2d1522c592a3855766
#
_entry.id   71a61d650253cb2d1522c592a3855766
#
_cell.length_a   1.000
_cell.length_b   1.000
_cell.length_c   1.000
_cell.angle_alpha   90.00
_cell.angle_beta   90.00
_cell.angle_gamma   90.00
#
_symmetry.space_group_name_H-M   'P 1'
#
loop_
_entity.id
_entity.type
_entity.pdbx_description
1 polymer ?
#
loop_
_entity_poly.entity_id
_entity_poly.type
_entity_poly.pdbx_seq_one_letter_code
_entity_poly.pdbx_strand_id
1 'polypeptide(L)'
;MNIKDLPRIKLGEVKTPIEKLENLSKNYKNDIYIKRDDLLGIGLGGNKVRKLEYILGDALSKNADIVITSGGVQSNHVRLTIAAANKVGLKAIAVLVGSEPERYTGNTLLDKVLGAEIHFADIKSKEALSTGELNRLLDEEGERLVQEIKAKYEALGKIVYVIPGGGKMPPGIAGYINATSEIYAQLQEMRLNADYIVTGVGTASTIASLIIGEKLYNTGIKPIGILVTNTLGSAKAYAERVKTEIDGYLKHFGWNLDITLDDIRLFDAYTGEGYGLPSDDGLEAIKTLARSEGLIVDHIYTGKAFAGLLDLSKKEYFGDKNV
;
A
#
# COMPACT_ATOMS: atom_id res chain seq x y z
N MET A 1 19.91 0.50 13.43
CA MET A 1 18.72 1.09 14.12
C MET A 1 17.68 -0.01 14.28
N ASN A 2 17.02 -0.13 15.43
CA ASN A 2 15.95 -1.10 15.64
C ASN A 2 14.60 -0.45 15.27
N ILE A 3 13.69 -1.19 14.64
CA ILE A 3 12.34 -0.69 14.33
C ILE A 3 11.58 -0.24 15.57
N LYS A 4 11.83 -0.88 16.70
CA LYS A 4 11.18 -0.54 17.98
C LYS A 4 11.59 0.82 18.51
N ASP A 5 12.71 1.37 18.03
CA ASP A 5 13.22 2.68 18.44
C ASP A 5 12.68 3.83 17.58
N LEU A 6 11.97 3.50 16.48
CA LEU A 6 11.37 4.50 15.61
C LEU A 6 10.16 5.16 16.30
N PRO A 7 10.00 6.49 16.15
CA PRO A 7 8.80 7.17 16.60
C PRO A 7 7.55 6.52 16.02
N ARG A 8 6.60 6.15 16.88
CA ARG A 8 5.35 5.52 16.47
C ARG A 8 4.20 6.05 17.32
N ILE A 9 3.07 6.26 16.67
CA ILE A 9 1.80 6.61 17.31
C ILE A 9 0.80 5.47 17.14
N LYS A 10 -0.19 5.36 18.04
CA LYS A 10 -1.27 4.39 17.90
C LYS A 10 -2.44 5.03 17.16
N LEU A 11 -2.74 4.57 15.95
CA LEU A 11 -3.89 5.02 15.15
C LEU A 11 -5.11 4.10 15.30
N GLY A 12 -4.91 2.82 15.50
CA GLY A 12 -5.96 1.82 15.64
C GLY A 12 -5.49 0.59 16.42
N GLU A 13 -6.33 -0.43 16.48
CA GLU A 13 -5.92 -1.74 16.97
C GLU A 13 -5.12 -2.44 15.88
N VAL A 14 -3.82 -2.59 16.09
CA VAL A 14 -2.90 -3.11 15.06
C VAL A 14 -2.84 -4.62 14.99
N LYS A 15 -3.25 -5.35 16.02
CA LYS A 15 -3.34 -6.82 15.96
C LYS A 15 -4.66 -7.21 15.27
N THR A 16 -4.70 -7.06 13.93
CA THR A 16 -5.87 -7.49 13.15
C THR A 16 -5.92 -9.02 13.06
N PRO A 17 -7.11 -9.63 12.95
CA PRO A 17 -7.20 -11.09 12.88
C PRO A 17 -6.63 -11.65 11.58
N ILE A 18 -6.20 -12.92 11.65
CA ILE A 18 -5.98 -13.80 10.52
C ILE A 18 -7.17 -14.76 10.49
N GLU A 19 -7.91 -14.78 9.39
CA GLU A 19 -9.12 -15.58 9.23
C GLU A 19 -8.93 -16.58 8.09
N LYS A 20 -9.35 -17.82 8.26
CA LYS A 20 -9.41 -18.79 7.17
C LYS A 20 -10.60 -18.48 6.27
N LEU A 21 -10.40 -18.51 4.98
CA LEU A 21 -11.48 -18.41 3.99
C LEU A 21 -12.07 -19.81 3.76
N GLU A 22 -12.94 -20.22 4.67
CA GLU A 22 -13.41 -21.62 4.78
C GLU A 22 -14.11 -22.13 3.55
N ASN A 23 -15.00 -21.32 2.95
CA ASN A 23 -15.75 -21.74 1.78
C ASN A 23 -14.90 -21.70 0.51
N LEU A 24 -14.00 -20.73 0.45
CA LEU A 24 -13.12 -20.58 -0.69
C LEU A 24 -12.08 -21.70 -0.72
N SER A 25 -11.45 -22.01 0.41
CA SER A 25 -10.40 -23.04 0.53
C SER A 25 -10.88 -24.41 0.06
N LYS A 26 -12.19 -24.74 0.19
CA LYS A 26 -12.76 -26.01 -0.30
C LYS A 26 -12.56 -26.25 -1.80
N ASN A 27 -12.28 -25.20 -2.58
CA ASN A 27 -12.14 -25.29 -4.03
C ASN A 27 -10.67 -25.39 -4.49
N TYR A 28 -9.72 -25.41 -3.55
CA TYR A 28 -8.29 -25.42 -3.83
C TYR A 28 -7.58 -26.48 -2.98
N LYS A 29 -6.35 -26.86 -3.36
CA LYS A 29 -5.51 -27.77 -2.58
C LYS A 29 -4.91 -27.12 -1.33
N ASN A 30 -4.74 -25.80 -1.37
CA ASN A 30 -4.14 -25.01 -0.31
C ASN A 30 -5.22 -24.34 0.54
N ASP A 31 -4.98 -24.23 1.84
CA ASP A 31 -5.78 -23.39 2.71
C ASP A 31 -5.42 -21.92 2.50
N ILE A 32 -6.44 -21.08 2.31
CA ILE A 32 -6.31 -19.66 2.06
C ILE A 32 -6.76 -18.89 3.31
N TYR A 33 -5.91 -17.99 3.78
CA TYR A 33 -6.16 -17.13 4.91
C TYR A 33 -6.14 -15.65 4.49
N ILE A 34 -6.81 -14.81 5.24
CA ILE A 34 -6.79 -13.36 5.01
C ILE A 34 -6.38 -12.61 6.27
N LYS A 35 -5.40 -11.72 6.15
CA LYS A 35 -5.04 -10.75 7.18
C LYS A 35 -5.96 -9.54 7.05
N ARG A 36 -6.82 -9.31 8.05
CA ARG A 36 -7.92 -8.35 8.03
C ARG A 36 -7.46 -6.92 8.34
N ASP A 37 -6.56 -6.36 7.54
CA ASP A 37 -6.09 -4.97 7.72
C ASP A 37 -7.17 -3.91 7.37
N ASP A 38 -8.27 -4.33 6.76
CA ASP A 38 -9.50 -3.54 6.63
C ASP A 38 -10.12 -3.18 7.99
N LEU A 39 -9.88 -3.97 9.03
CA LEU A 39 -10.40 -3.75 10.38
C LEU A 39 -9.55 -2.78 11.23
N LEU A 40 -8.58 -2.09 10.64
CA LEU A 40 -7.73 -1.12 11.34
C LEU A 40 -8.44 0.18 11.80
N GLY A 41 -9.74 0.23 11.69
CA GLY A 41 -10.64 1.11 12.45
C GLY A 41 -10.59 2.62 12.17
N ILE A 42 -9.63 3.14 11.40
CA ILE A 42 -9.56 4.58 11.07
C ILE A 42 -9.78 4.78 9.57
N GLY A 43 -10.60 5.75 9.21
CA GLY A 43 -10.82 6.16 7.81
C GLY A 43 -11.24 5.00 6.90
N LEU A 44 -12.06 4.06 7.36
CA LEU A 44 -12.47 2.80 6.74
C LEU A 44 -11.34 1.75 6.60
N GLY A 45 -10.29 1.84 7.40
CA GLY A 45 -9.24 0.84 7.48
C GLY A 45 -8.36 0.69 6.24
N GLY A 46 -7.45 -0.27 6.32
CA GLY A 46 -6.56 -0.64 5.22
C GLY A 46 -5.07 -0.54 5.56
N ASN A 47 -4.25 -1.13 4.71
CA ASN A 47 -2.81 -1.32 4.89
C ASN A 47 -2.02 -0.05 5.21
N LYS A 48 -2.48 1.12 4.77
CA LYS A 48 -1.76 2.38 4.97
C LYS A 48 -1.74 2.84 6.43
N VAL A 49 -2.71 2.41 7.26
CA VAL A 49 -2.73 2.73 8.69
C VAL A 49 -1.43 2.28 9.37
N ARG A 50 -0.95 1.07 9.07
CA ARG A 50 0.30 0.55 9.63
C ARG A 50 1.51 1.42 9.31
N LYS A 51 1.57 1.92 8.07
CA LYS A 51 2.64 2.84 7.62
C LYS A 51 2.52 4.20 8.32
N LEU A 52 1.30 4.73 8.38
CA LEU A 52 1.01 6.04 8.92
C LEU A 52 1.30 6.16 10.43
N GLU A 53 1.22 5.06 11.18
CA GLU A 53 1.64 5.05 12.58
C GLU A 53 3.10 5.50 12.76
N TYR A 54 3.99 5.06 11.90
CA TYR A 54 5.40 5.44 11.93
C TYR A 54 5.67 6.77 11.22
N ILE A 55 5.01 7.01 10.09
CA ILE A 55 5.17 8.26 9.33
C ILE A 55 4.74 9.46 10.17
N LEU A 56 3.56 9.38 10.82
CA LEU A 56 3.08 10.46 11.66
C LEU A 56 3.80 10.52 12.99
N GLY A 57 4.31 9.40 13.52
CA GLY A 57 5.23 9.40 14.63
C GLY A 57 6.48 10.21 14.33
N ASP A 58 7.08 10.02 13.15
CA ASP A 58 8.23 10.79 12.68
C ASP A 58 7.87 12.28 12.43
N ALA A 59 6.71 12.56 11.82
CA ALA A 59 6.25 13.93 11.63
C ALA A 59 6.07 14.69 12.93
N LEU A 60 5.45 14.08 13.94
CA LEU A 60 5.26 14.68 15.27
C LEU A 60 6.58 14.87 15.99
N SER A 61 7.54 13.94 15.87
CA SER A 61 8.88 14.09 16.46
C SER A 61 9.65 15.26 15.87
N LYS A 62 9.27 15.72 14.68
CA LYS A 62 9.82 16.88 13.97
C LYS A 62 8.95 18.14 14.16
N ASN A 63 7.97 18.10 15.07
CA ASN A 63 7.05 19.20 15.35
C ASN A 63 6.29 19.70 14.11
N ALA A 64 5.89 18.79 13.21
CA ALA A 64 5.10 19.16 12.05
C ALA A 64 3.75 19.78 12.45
N ASP A 65 3.39 20.89 11.80
CA ASP A 65 2.03 21.49 11.89
C ASP A 65 1.10 20.94 10.82
N ILE A 66 1.68 20.60 9.66
CA ILE A 66 0.95 20.27 8.44
C ILE A 66 1.56 19.03 7.80
N VAL A 67 0.71 18.13 7.33
CA VAL A 67 1.12 17.06 6.41
C VAL A 67 0.57 17.34 5.02
N ILE A 68 1.41 17.22 4.00
CA ILE A 68 1.01 17.24 2.59
C ILE A 68 1.21 15.83 2.04
N THR A 69 0.21 15.30 1.35
CA THR A 69 0.35 14.02 0.64
C THR A 69 -0.21 14.11 -0.76
N SER A 70 0.29 13.25 -1.66
CA SER A 70 -0.19 13.16 -3.04
C SER A 70 -0.63 11.74 -3.40
N GLY A 71 -1.50 11.66 -4.40
CA GLY A 71 -1.96 10.39 -4.98
C GLY A 71 -3.08 10.60 -5.99
N GLY A 72 -3.44 9.55 -6.73
CA GLY A 72 -4.55 9.61 -7.68
C GLY A 72 -5.87 10.01 -7.01
N VAL A 73 -6.82 10.50 -7.79
CA VAL A 73 -8.13 11.05 -7.33
C VAL A 73 -8.89 10.12 -6.39
N GLN A 74 -8.76 8.79 -6.53
CA GLN A 74 -9.39 7.79 -5.65
C GLN A 74 -8.39 7.07 -4.74
N SER A 75 -7.33 7.75 -4.30
CA SER A 75 -6.25 7.14 -3.52
C SER A 75 -6.68 6.73 -2.11
N ASN A 76 -6.57 5.45 -1.78
CA ASN A 76 -6.71 4.95 -0.40
C ASN A 76 -5.63 5.54 0.54
N HIS A 77 -4.44 5.84 -0.01
CA HIS A 77 -3.37 6.44 0.78
C HIS A 77 -3.73 7.86 1.22
N VAL A 78 -4.22 8.70 0.31
CA VAL A 78 -4.59 10.09 0.60
C VAL A 78 -5.68 10.10 1.68
N ARG A 79 -6.77 9.37 1.50
CA ARG A 79 -7.87 9.28 2.46
C ARG A 79 -7.37 8.89 3.86
N LEU A 80 -6.56 7.84 3.94
CA LEU A 80 -6.06 7.36 5.23
C LEU A 80 -5.05 8.32 5.86
N THR A 81 -4.26 9.03 5.06
CA THR A 81 -3.34 10.07 5.56
C THR A 81 -4.13 11.22 6.19
N ILE A 82 -5.21 11.67 5.52
CA ILE A 82 -6.09 12.73 6.06
C ILE A 82 -6.72 12.28 7.38
N ALA A 83 -7.32 11.09 7.40
CA ALA A 83 -7.96 10.56 8.60
C ALA A 83 -6.97 10.42 9.77
N ALA A 84 -5.75 9.96 9.49
CA ALA A 84 -4.71 9.80 10.48
C ALA A 84 -4.18 11.14 10.99
N ALA A 85 -3.97 12.12 10.10
CA ALA A 85 -3.57 13.48 10.47
C ALA A 85 -4.59 14.14 11.39
N ASN A 86 -5.88 14.04 11.04
CA ASN A 86 -6.97 14.57 11.88
C ASN A 86 -6.94 13.97 13.28
N LYS A 87 -6.71 12.65 13.39
CA LYS A 87 -6.67 11.95 14.69
C LYS A 87 -5.58 12.46 15.61
N VAL A 88 -4.48 12.98 15.05
CA VAL A 88 -3.33 13.48 15.81
C VAL A 88 -3.25 15.03 15.83
N GLY A 89 -4.28 15.71 15.34
CA GLY A 89 -4.37 17.16 15.37
C GLY A 89 -3.51 17.91 14.35
N LEU A 90 -3.03 17.23 13.30
CA LEU A 90 -2.30 17.85 12.20
C LEU A 90 -3.23 18.31 11.09
N LYS A 91 -2.96 19.47 10.49
CA LYS A 91 -3.64 19.88 9.26
C LYS A 91 -3.21 18.95 8.11
N ALA A 92 -4.18 18.44 7.35
CA ALA A 92 -3.93 17.62 6.17
C ALA A 92 -4.20 18.41 4.87
N ILE A 93 -3.26 18.35 3.94
CA ILE A 93 -3.40 18.89 2.58
C ILE A 93 -3.20 17.74 1.60
N ALA A 94 -4.16 17.59 0.69
CA ALA A 94 -4.17 16.55 -0.34
C ALA A 94 -3.90 17.16 -1.71
N VAL A 95 -2.91 16.65 -2.42
CA VAL A 95 -2.68 16.90 -3.85
C VAL A 95 -3.16 15.68 -4.62
N LEU A 96 -4.31 15.80 -5.27
CA LEU A 96 -4.92 14.74 -6.06
C LEU A 96 -4.46 14.85 -7.52
N VAL A 97 -3.74 13.84 -7.96
CA VAL A 97 -3.21 13.74 -9.32
C VAL A 97 -4.32 13.29 -10.26
N GLY A 98 -4.74 14.19 -11.13
CA GLY A 98 -5.85 14.04 -12.08
C GLY A 98 -6.84 15.20 -12.00
N SER A 99 -7.84 15.15 -12.89
CA SER A 99 -8.89 16.19 -12.97
C SER A 99 -9.82 16.18 -11.78
N GLU A 100 -10.28 17.36 -11.37
CA GLU A 100 -11.36 17.48 -10.40
C GLU A 100 -12.63 16.84 -10.98
N PRO A 101 -13.26 15.89 -10.24
CA PRO A 101 -14.47 15.24 -10.73
C PRO A 101 -15.68 16.18 -10.62
N GLU A 102 -16.59 16.12 -11.58
CA GLU A 102 -17.86 16.86 -11.53
C GLU A 102 -18.69 16.50 -10.30
N ARG A 103 -18.61 15.23 -9.89
CA ARG A 103 -19.28 14.71 -8.68
C ARG A 103 -18.28 13.96 -7.81
N TYR A 104 -18.21 14.37 -6.56
CA TYR A 104 -17.38 13.70 -5.56
C TYR A 104 -17.99 12.36 -5.14
N THR A 105 -17.27 11.29 -5.31
CA THR A 105 -17.65 9.92 -4.93
C THR A 105 -16.45 9.19 -4.33
N GLY A 106 -16.69 8.05 -3.67
CA GLY A 106 -15.63 7.20 -3.14
C GLY A 106 -14.67 7.95 -2.20
N ASN A 107 -13.37 7.77 -2.40
CA ASN A 107 -12.34 8.36 -1.54
C ASN A 107 -12.32 9.88 -1.61
N THR A 108 -12.54 10.49 -2.79
CA THR A 108 -12.54 11.95 -2.92
C THR A 108 -13.69 12.60 -2.13
N LEU A 109 -14.86 11.95 -2.05
CA LEU A 109 -15.94 12.39 -1.17
C LEU A 109 -15.52 12.30 0.31
N LEU A 110 -14.86 11.19 0.69
CA LEU A 110 -14.38 11.01 2.06
C LEU A 110 -13.30 12.02 2.43
N ASP A 111 -12.41 12.37 1.51
CA ASP A 111 -11.39 13.40 1.71
C ASP A 111 -12.03 14.76 2.05
N LYS A 112 -13.13 15.14 1.36
CA LYS A 112 -13.92 16.33 1.69
C LYS A 112 -14.62 16.23 3.05
N VAL A 113 -15.24 15.08 3.33
CA VAL A 113 -15.93 14.85 4.63
C VAL A 113 -14.93 14.93 5.79
N LEU A 114 -13.69 14.45 5.57
CA LEU A 114 -12.61 14.53 6.55
C LEU A 114 -12.03 15.96 6.69
N GLY A 115 -12.47 16.92 5.87
CA GLY A 115 -12.10 18.34 5.99
C GLY A 115 -10.70 18.68 5.45
N ALA A 116 -10.15 17.87 4.55
CA ALA A 116 -8.85 18.17 3.94
C ALA A 116 -8.91 19.41 3.05
N GLU A 117 -7.81 20.16 3.00
CA GLU A 117 -7.53 21.11 1.94
C GLU A 117 -7.10 20.32 0.69
N ILE A 118 -7.91 20.39 -0.38
CA ILE A 118 -7.71 19.57 -1.58
C ILE A 118 -7.28 20.45 -2.74
N HIS A 119 -6.22 20.04 -3.45
CA HIS A 119 -5.74 20.62 -4.69
C HIS A 119 -5.68 19.53 -5.75
N PHE A 120 -6.05 19.87 -6.99
CA PHE A 120 -5.99 18.94 -8.13
C PHE A 120 -4.81 19.30 -9.02
N ALA A 121 -3.92 18.31 -9.23
CA ALA A 121 -2.83 18.40 -10.19
C ALA A 121 -3.33 17.86 -11.53
N ASP A 122 -3.76 18.74 -12.40
CA ASP A 122 -4.29 18.40 -13.71
C ASP A 122 -3.52 19.11 -14.84
N ILE A 123 -3.50 18.50 -16.01
CA ILE A 123 -2.87 19.03 -17.21
C ILE A 123 -3.95 19.52 -18.16
N LYS A 124 -3.86 20.80 -18.56
CA LYS A 124 -4.87 21.46 -19.39
C LYS A 124 -4.99 20.87 -20.80
N SER A 125 -3.90 20.35 -21.38
CA SER A 125 -3.90 19.77 -22.72
C SER A 125 -3.47 18.31 -22.64
N LYS A 126 -4.43 17.40 -22.87
CA LYS A 126 -4.23 15.94 -22.85
C LYS A 126 -4.22 15.35 -24.27
N GLU A 127 -4.45 16.20 -25.29
CA GLU A 127 -4.54 15.76 -26.66
C GLU A 127 -3.17 15.28 -27.17
N ALA A 128 -3.17 14.18 -27.91
CA ALA A 128 -2.01 13.56 -28.55
C ALA A 128 -0.92 12.98 -27.61
N LEU A 129 -1.15 12.89 -26.27
CA LEU A 129 -0.20 12.26 -25.36
C LEU A 129 -0.44 10.76 -25.27
N SER A 130 0.61 9.98 -25.26
CA SER A 130 0.54 8.58 -24.84
C SER A 130 0.19 8.48 -23.35
N THR A 131 -0.40 7.35 -22.92
CA THR A 131 -0.73 7.12 -21.50
C THR A 131 0.51 7.27 -20.60
N GLY A 132 1.68 6.85 -21.06
CA GLY A 132 2.92 6.96 -20.30
C GLY A 132 3.38 8.41 -20.13
N GLU A 133 3.30 9.22 -21.19
CA GLU A 133 3.63 10.64 -21.12
C GLU A 133 2.64 11.42 -20.25
N LEU A 134 1.35 11.13 -20.39
CA LEU A 134 0.31 11.75 -19.56
C LEU A 134 0.56 11.47 -18.07
N ASN A 135 0.81 10.21 -17.70
CA ASN A 135 1.09 9.86 -16.32
C ASN A 135 2.35 10.55 -15.77
N ARG A 136 3.42 10.61 -16.57
CA ARG A 136 4.66 11.30 -16.17
C ARG A 136 4.41 12.79 -15.92
N LEU A 137 3.72 13.48 -16.84
CA LEU A 137 3.43 14.91 -16.71
C LEU A 137 2.48 15.20 -15.53
N LEU A 138 1.51 14.32 -15.27
CA LEU A 138 0.62 14.44 -14.12
C LEU A 138 1.39 14.26 -12.81
N ASP A 139 2.32 13.31 -12.74
CA ASP A 139 3.17 13.11 -11.55
C ASP A 139 4.09 14.33 -11.33
N GLU A 140 4.71 14.88 -12.39
CA GLU A 140 5.53 16.09 -12.34
C GLU A 140 4.73 17.30 -11.85
N GLU A 141 3.50 17.49 -12.35
CA GLU A 141 2.62 18.58 -11.92
C GLU A 141 2.18 18.39 -10.46
N GLY A 142 1.91 17.14 -10.04
CA GLY A 142 1.62 16.81 -8.64
C GLY A 142 2.77 17.18 -7.72
N GLU A 143 4.00 16.86 -8.12
CA GLU A 143 5.18 17.18 -7.32
C GLU A 143 5.45 18.69 -7.28
N ARG A 144 5.30 19.40 -8.41
CA ARG A 144 5.40 20.85 -8.48
C ARG A 144 4.42 21.52 -7.51
N LEU A 145 3.17 21.09 -7.53
CA LEU A 145 2.11 21.64 -6.68
C LEU A 145 2.37 21.36 -5.18
N VAL A 146 2.86 20.17 -4.85
CA VAL A 146 3.29 19.84 -3.47
C VAL A 146 4.37 20.81 -3.00
N GLN A 147 5.38 21.11 -3.81
CA GLN A 147 6.47 22.03 -3.44
C GLN A 147 5.99 23.48 -3.32
N GLU A 148 5.09 23.93 -4.20
CA GLU A 148 4.49 25.24 -4.14
C GLU A 148 3.68 25.43 -2.85
N ILE A 149 2.82 24.47 -2.52
CA ILE A 149 2.02 24.51 -1.29
C ILE A 149 2.93 24.47 -0.05
N LYS A 150 3.94 23.61 -0.07
CA LYS A 150 4.95 23.54 0.99
C LYS A 150 5.60 24.90 1.24
N ALA A 151 6.15 25.52 0.20
CA ALA A 151 6.80 26.82 0.29
C ALA A 151 5.86 27.92 0.82
N LYS A 152 4.58 27.91 0.39
CA LYS A 152 3.54 28.82 0.88
C LYS A 152 3.36 28.73 2.40
N TYR A 153 3.24 27.51 2.93
CA TYR A 153 3.03 27.34 4.37
C TYR A 153 4.29 27.54 5.20
N GLU A 154 5.45 27.18 4.67
CA GLU A 154 6.75 27.47 5.32
C GLU A 154 7.00 28.97 5.43
N ALA A 155 6.61 29.77 4.42
CA ALA A 155 6.66 31.24 4.48
C ALA A 155 5.74 31.84 5.57
N LEU A 156 4.73 31.10 6.00
CA LEU A 156 3.85 31.45 7.14
C LEU A 156 4.38 30.92 8.48
N GLY A 157 5.62 30.42 8.53
CA GLY A 157 6.24 29.88 9.74
C GLY A 157 5.75 28.51 10.16
N LYS A 158 5.10 27.74 9.25
CA LYS A 158 4.62 26.40 9.54
C LYS A 158 5.66 25.33 9.23
N ILE A 159 5.74 24.31 10.06
CA ILE A 159 6.55 23.12 9.79
C ILE A 159 5.74 22.15 8.95
N VAL A 160 6.15 21.94 7.69
CA VAL A 160 5.46 21.12 6.72
C VAL A 160 6.16 19.78 6.55
N TYR A 161 5.42 18.69 6.70
CA TYR A 161 5.90 17.32 6.49
C TYR A 161 5.27 16.72 5.25
N VAL A 162 6.08 16.43 4.24
CA VAL A 162 5.61 15.83 2.98
C VAL A 162 5.64 14.30 3.07
N ILE A 163 4.50 13.68 2.78
CA ILE A 163 4.34 12.23 2.73
C ILE A 163 4.18 11.82 1.26
N PRO A 164 5.16 11.14 0.67
CA PRO A 164 5.08 10.73 -0.73
C PRO A 164 4.00 9.70 -0.96
N GLY A 165 3.54 9.58 -2.21
CA GLY A 165 2.50 8.66 -2.63
C GLY A 165 2.71 7.24 -2.11
N GLY A 166 1.64 6.66 -1.53
CA GLY A 166 1.68 5.32 -0.92
C GLY A 166 2.48 5.20 0.38
N GLY A 167 2.99 6.31 0.95
CA GLY A 167 3.85 6.29 2.15
C GLY A 167 5.21 5.64 1.89
N LYS A 168 5.76 5.86 0.69
CA LYS A 168 7.03 5.30 0.24
C LYS A 168 8.21 6.09 0.82
N MET A 169 8.53 5.85 2.09
CA MET A 169 9.61 6.50 2.82
C MET A 169 10.08 5.61 3.98
N PRO A 170 11.30 5.82 4.51
CA PRO A 170 11.86 4.95 5.54
C PRO A 170 10.94 4.70 6.76
N PRO A 171 10.30 5.70 7.40
CA PRO A 171 9.37 5.41 8.49
C PRO A 171 8.19 4.53 8.02
N GLY A 172 7.70 4.73 6.79
CA GLY A 172 6.53 4.01 6.26
C GLY A 172 6.75 2.51 6.09
N ILE A 173 7.96 2.06 5.77
CA ILE A 173 8.22 0.62 5.62
C ILE A 173 8.19 -0.13 6.95
N ALA A 174 8.49 0.55 8.05
CA ALA A 174 8.48 -0.04 9.39
C ALA A 174 7.10 -0.64 9.73
N GLY A 175 6.02 -0.07 9.20
CA GLY A 175 4.66 -0.56 9.40
C GLY A 175 4.47 -2.01 8.98
N TYR A 176 4.94 -2.40 7.80
CA TYR A 176 4.81 -3.77 7.31
C TYR A 176 5.95 -4.70 7.73
N ILE A 177 7.12 -4.17 8.05
CA ILE A 177 8.14 -4.96 8.75
C ILE A 177 7.60 -5.41 10.13
N ASN A 178 6.98 -4.48 10.88
CA ASN A 178 6.35 -4.83 12.16
C ASN A 178 5.16 -5.78 11.98
N ALA A 179 4.35 -5.61 10.90
CA ALA A 179 3.25 -6.50 10.58
C ALA A 179 3.74 -7.94 10.30
N THR A 180 4.91 -8.12 9.68
CA THR A 180 5.50 -9.45 9.48
C THR A 180 5.75 -10.16 10.80
N SER A 181 6.32 -9.47 11.79
CA SER A 181 6.49 -10.02 13.14
C SER A 181 5.16 -10.36 13.81
N GLU A 182 4.15 -9.49 13.66
CA GLU A 182 2.80 -9.71 14.19
C GLU A 182 2.14 -10.94 13.56
N ILE A 183 2.19 -11.05 12.22
CA ILE A 183 1.64 -12.20 11.48
C ILE A 183 2.31 -13.49 11.96
N TYR A 184 3.63 -13.51 12.03
CA TYR A 184 4.39 -14.68 12.49
C TYR A 184 3.98 -15.09 13.91
N ALA A 185 3.90 -14.15 14.84
CA ALA A 185 3.46 -14.43 16.22
C ALA A 185 2.03 -14.99 16.27
N GLN A 186 1.09 -14.44 15.47
CA GLN A 186 -0.28 -14.95 15.40
C GLN A 186 -0.34 -16.37 14.83
N LEU A 187 0.43 -16.67 13.79
CA LEU A 187 0.50 -18.02 13.23
C LEU A 187 1.01 -19.03 14.25
N GLN A 188 2.02 -18.65 15.07
CA GLN A 188 2.48 -19.50 16.16
C GLN A 188 1.39 -19.70 17.23
N GLU A 189 0.68 -18.64 17.63
CA GLU A 189 -0.46 -18.74 18.57
C GLU A 189 -1.58 -19.66 18.02
N MET A 190 -1.84 -19.60 16.72
CA MET A 190 -2.84 -20.44 16.03
C MET A 190 -2.34 -21.86 15.72
N ARG A 191 -1.06 -22.16 15.96
CA ARG A 191 -0.39 -23.39 15.55
C ARG A 191 -0.51 -23.66 14.04
N LEU A 192 -0.41 -22.61 13.25
CA LEU A 192 -0.47 -22.64 11.81
C LEU A 192 0.89 -22.32 11.20
N ASN A 193 1.19 -22.92 10.07
CA ASN A 193 2.29 -22.53 9.21
C ASN A 193 1.71 -21.89 7.96
N ALA A 194 2.11 -20.66 7.64
CA ALA A 194 1.92 -20.07 6.33
C ALA A 194 3.25 -20.12 5.57
N ASP A 195 3.22 -20.57 4.33
CA ASP A 195 4.41 -20.65 3.48
C ASP A 195 4.54 -19.41 2.60
N TYR A 196 3.43 -18.76 2.32
CA TYR A 196 3.37 -17.60 1.44
C TYR A 196 2.51 -16.49 2.02
N ILE A 197 2.81 -15.26 1.63
CA ILE A 197 1.96 -14.10 1.84
C ILE A 197 1.82 -13.34 0.52
N VAL A 198 0.58 -13.16 0.05
CA VAL A 198 0.29 -12.51 -1.24
C VAL A 198 -0.20 -11.09 -1.02
N THR A 199 0.31 -10.14 -1.79
CA THR A 199 -0.09 -8.72 -1.72
C THR A 199 -0.12 -8.05 -3.08
N GLY A 200 -0.98 -7.03 -3.24
CA GLY A 200 -0.98 -6.16 -4.41
C GLY A 200 0.20 -5.19 -4.40
N VAL A 201 0.87 -5.02 -5.54
CA VAL A 201 2.06 -4.19 -5.71
C VAL A 201 1.79 -3.02 -6.66
N GLY A 202 1.75 -1.81 -6.09
CA GLY A 202 1.78 -0.54 -6.85
C GLY A 202 3.12 0.18 -6.63
N THR A 203 3.25 0.94 -5.54
CA THR A 203 4.48 1.68 -5.19
C THR A 203 5.60 0.80 -4.61
N ALA A 204 5.46 -0.51 -4.60
CA ALA A 204 6.41 -1.51 -4.12
C ALA A 204 6.73 -1.50 -2.61
N SER A 205 6.49 -0.42 -1.86
CA SER A 205 6.94 -0.31 -0.46
C SER A 205 6.34 -1.35 0.50
N THR A 206 5.16 -1.92 0.21
CA THR A 206 4.58 -2.99 1.05
C THR A 206 5.31 -4.31 0.84
N ILE A 207 5.52 -4.72 -0.42
CA ILE A 207 6.25 -5.96 -0.73
C ILE A 207 7.71 -5.89 -0.25
N ALA A 208 8.38 -4.74 -0.43
CA ALA A 208 9.71 -4.50 0.09
C ALA A 208 9.77 -4.67 1.61
N SER A 209 8.77 -4.12 2.34
CA SER A 209 8.68 -4.26 3.80
C SER A 209 8.48 -5.71 4.24
N LEU A 210 7.64 -6.47 3.53
CA LEU A 210 7.41 -7.89 3.83
C LEU A 210 8.67 -8.73 3.58
N ILE A 211 9.42 -8.46 2.49
CA ILE A 211 10.68 -9.16 2.19
C ILE A 211 11.74 -8.83 3.26
N ILE A 212 11.90 -7.56 3.61
CA ILE A 212 12.82 -7.16 4.70
C ILE A 212 12.39 -7.79 6.02
N GLY A 213 11.09 -7.79 6.33
CA GLY A 213 10.56 -8.37 7.55
C GLY A 213 10.77 -9.90 7.62
N GLU A 214 10.59 -10.59 6.50
CA GLU A 214 10.90 -12.03 6.39
C GLU A 214 12.35 -12.30 6.76
N LYS A 215 13.29 -11.62 6.14
CA LYS A 215 14.73 -11.79 6.42
C LYS A 215 15.11 -11.37 7.84
N LEU A 216 14.56 -10.25 8.31
CA LEU A 216 14.87 -9.71 9.63
C LEU A 216 14.42 -10.64 10.78
N TYR A 217 13.24 -11.26 10.62
CA TYR A 217 12.64 -12.13 11.63
C TYR A 217 12.79 -13.62 11.33
N ASN A 218 13.36 -13.97 10.18
CA ASN A 218 13.55 -15.35 9.71
C ASN A 218 12.26 -16.17 9.82
N THR A 219 11.16 -15.63 9.29
CA THR A 219 9.84 -16.24 9.44
C THR A 219 9.62 -17.45 8.54
N GLY A 220 10.38 -17.56 7.45
CA GLY A 220 10.21 -18.56 6.40
C GLY A 220 9.02 -18.32 5.46
N ILE A 221 8.21 -17.28 5.71
CA ILE A 221 7.03 -16.93 4.90
C ILE A 221 7.47 -16.16 3.67
N LYS A 222 7.25 -16.70 2.47
CA LYS A 222 7.71 -16.13 1.20
C LYS A 222 6.74 -15.06 0.69
N PRO A 223 7.13 -13.77 0.60
CA PRO A 223 6.27 -12.74 0.03
C PRO A 223 6.13 -12.92 -1.49
N ILE A 224 4.88 -12.76 -1.96
CA ILE A 224 4.51 -12.77 -3.38
C ILE A 224 3.77 -11.48 -3.69
N GLY A 225 4.22 -10.78 -4.73
CA GLY A 225 3.61 -9.56 -5.21
C GLY A 225 2.84 -9.78 -6.50
N ILE A 226 1.58 -9.37 -6.52
CA ILE A 226 0.77 -9.27 -7.73
C ILE A 226 0.80 -7.81 -8.19
N LEU A 227 1.37 -7.54 -9.36
CA LEU A 227 1.42 -6.18 -9.89
C LEU A 227 0.02 -5.69 -10.25
N VAL A 228 -0.30 -4.48 -9.83
CA VAL A 228 -1.58 -3.81 -10.17
C VAL A 228 -1.40 -2.74 -11.23
N THR A 229 -0.18 -2.57 -11.72
CA THR A 229 0.22 -1.59 -12.74
C THR A 229 1.33 -2.17 -13.62
N ASN A 230 1.42 -1.70 -14.86
CA ASN A 230 2.42 -2.17 -15.83
C ASN A 230 3.33 -1.03 -16.34
N THR A 231 3.55 0.00 -15.54
CA THR A 231 4.34 1.18 -15.96
C THR A 231 5.81 0.89 -16.27
N LEU A 232 6.37 -0.23 -15.77
CA LEU A 232 7.75 -0.64 -16.07
C LEU A 232 7.84 -1.79 -17.10
N GLY A 233 6.71 -2.21 -17.66
CA GLY A 233 6.64 -3.17 -18.76
C GLY A 233 6.79 -4.65 -18.38
N SER A 234 7.43 -5.00 -17.25
CA SER A 234 7.59 -6.41 -16.86
C SER A 234 7.80 -6.61 -15.36
N ALA A 235 7.45 -7.81 -14.87
CA ALA A 235 7.72 -8.22 -13.49
C ALA A 235 9.22 -8.17 -13.15
N LYS A 236 10.11 -8.47 -14.11
CA LYS A 236 11.56 -8.37 -13.93
C LYS A 236 12.00 -6.94 -13.65
N ALA A 237 11.59 -5.97 -14.47
CA ALA A 237 11.92 -4.57 -14.26
C ALA A 237 11.37 -4.04 -12.91
N TYR A 238 10.18 -4.50 -12.51
CA TYR A 238 9.65 -4.21 -11.18
C TYR A 238 10.48 -4.84 -10.07
N ALA A 239 10.96 -6.07 -10.22
CA ALA A 239 11.81 -6.73 -9.23
C ALA A 239 13.14 -5.97 -9.04
N GLU A 240 13.76 -5.51 -10.10
CA GLU A 240 14.98 -4.67 -10.06
C GLU A 240 14.72 -3.34 -9.31
N ARG A 241 13.56 -2.69 -9.57
CA ARG A 241 13.15 -1.51 -8.82
C ARG A 241 12.92 -1.81 -7.34
N VAL A 242 12.20 -2.90 -7.01
CA VAL A 242 11.97 -3.31 -5.60
C VAL A 242 13.30 -3.57 -4.90
N LYS A 243 14.26 -4.22 -5.58
CA LYS A 243 15.60 -4.46 -5.04
C LYS A 243 16.33 -3.15 -4.73
N THR A 244 16.31 -2.20 -5.66
CA THR A 244 16.92 -0.87 -5.46
C THR A 244 16.30 -0.15 -4.25
N GLU A 245 14.98 -0.25 -4.08
CA GLU A 245 14.30 0.35 -2.92
C GLU A 245 14.70 -0.35 -1.61
N ILE A 246 14.75 -1.68 -1.61
CA ILE A 246 15.22 -2.46 -0.46
C ILE A 246 16.62 -2.03 -0.07
N ASP A 247 17.56 -1.95 -1.01
CA ASP A 247 18.95 -1.54 -0.74
C ASP A 247 19.03 -0.13 -0.13
N GLY A 248 18.20 0.79 -0.65
CA GLY A 248 18.07 2.13 -0.08
C GLY A 248 17.60 2.11 1.38
N TYR A 249 16.61 1.27 1.70
CA TYR A 249 16.12 1.13 3.08
C TYR A 249 17.13 0.44 4.00
N LEU A 250 17.78 -0.63 3.54
CA LEU A 250 18.83 -1.31 4.30
C LEU A 250 19.97 -0.35 4.66
N LYS A 251 20.41 0.45 3.68
CA LYS A 251 21.43 1.50 3.88
C LYS A 251 20.96 2.55 4.89
N HIS A 252 19.70 3.03 4.76
CA HIS A 252 19.13 4.04 5.66
C HIS A 252 19.12 3.58 7.12
N PHE A 253 18.73 2.32 7.37
CA PHE A 253 18.65 1.77 8.72
C PHE A 253 19.97 1.18 9.23
N GLY A 254 20.99 1.07 8.38
CA GLY A 254 22.26 0.41 8.70
C GLY A 254 22.12 -1.11 8.89
N TRP A 255 21.17 -1.75 8.18
CA TRP A 255 20.97 -3.20 8.25
C TRP A 255 21.81 -3.93 7.21
N ASN A 256 22.41 -5.04 7.63
CA ASN A 256 23.14 -5.95 6.76
C ASN A 256 22.32 -7.24 6.58
N LEU A 257 21.39 -7.23 5.63
CA LEU A 257 20.58 -8.39 5.26
C LEU A 257 20.91 -8.78 3.82
N ASP A 258 21.12 -10.07 3.61
CA ASP A 258 21.32 -10.62 2.28
C ASP A 258 19.97 -10.84 1.60
N ILE A 259 19.60 -9.91 0.71
CA ILE A 259 18.37 -9.95 -0.08
C ILE A 259 18.74 -9.84 -1.55
N THR A 260 18.41 -10.87 -2.32
CA THR A 260 18.71 -10.96 -3.75
C THR A 260 17.46 -10.80 -4.60
N LEU A 261 17.60 -10.78 -5.92
CA LEU A 261 16.45 -10.78 -6.84
C LEU A 261 15.62 -12.06 -6.73
N ASP A 262 16.18 -13.18 -6.31
CA ASP A 262 15.47 -14.45 -6.12
C ASP A 262 14.48 -14.42 -4.95
N ASP A 263 14.67 -13.50 -4.01
CA ASP A 263 13.74 -13.25 -2.92
C ASP A 263 12.50 -12.45 -3.36
N ILE A 264 12.55 -11.82 -4.55
CA ILE A 264 11.52 -10.92 -5.06
C ILE A 264 10.67 -11.64 -6.10
N ARG A 265 9.51 -12.14 -5.67
CA ARG A 265 8.58 -12.89 -6.52
C ARG A 265 7.42 -12.02 -6.92
N LEU A 266 7.37 -11.61 -8.20
CA LEU A 266 6.33 -10.73 -8.73
C LEU A 266 5.65 -11.38 -9.94
N PHE A 267 4.33 -11.16 -10.05
CA PHE A 267 3.52 -11.60 -11.18
C PHE A 267 2.81 -10.39 -11.81
N ASP A 268 2.89 -10.23 -13.12
CA ASP A 268 2.38 -9.10 -13.89
C ASP A 268 1.15 -9.41 -14.77
N ALA A 269 0.73 -10.66 -14.82
CA ALA A 269 -0.37 -11.12 -15.67
C ALA A 269 -1.77 -10.56 -15.26
N TYR A 270 -1.88 -9.92 -14.08
CA TYR A 270 -3.17 -9.52 -13.49
C TYR A 270 -3.38 -8.00 -13.46
N THR A 271 -2.56 -7.23 -14.14
CA THR A 271 -2.60 -5.76 -14.16
C THR A 271 -3.82 -5.19 -14.87
N GLY A 272 -4.44 -5.97 -15.79
CA GLY A 272 -5.47 -5.48 -16.68
C GLY A 272 -4.94 -4.35 -17.58
N GLU A 273 -5.81 -3.40 -17.92
CA GLU A 273 -5.44 -2.25 -18.75
C GLU A 273 -4.50 -1.25 -18.08
N GLY A 274 -4.34 -1.31 -16.75
CA GLY A 274 -3.41 -0.48 -16.01
C GLY A 274 -3.85 -0.11 -14.59
N TYR A 275 -3.13 0.85 -14.03
CA TYR A 275 -3.42 1.35 -12.68
C TYR A 275 -4.73 2.13 -12.63
N GLY A 276 -5.52 1.88 -11.60
CA GLY A 276 -6.79 2.58 -11.37
C GLY A 276 -7.97 2.04 -12.18
N LEU A 277 -7.70 1.20 -13.19
CA LEU A 277 -8.73 0.59 -14.02
C LEU A 277 -9.08 -0.81 -13.50
N PRO A 278 -10.37 -1.20 -13.49
CA PRO A 278 -10.76 -2.57 -13.15
C PRO A 278 -10.23 -3.56 -14.21
N SER A 279 -10.08 -4.82 -13.83
CA SER A 279 -9.84 -5.93 -14.75
C SER A 279 -10.95 -6.97 -14.59
N ASP A 280 -11.30 -7.68 -15.65
CA ASP A 280 -12.35 -8.69 -15.60
C ASP A 280 -12.05 -9.77 -14.57
N ASP A 281 -10.81 -10.28 -14.54
CA ASP A 281 -10.37 -11.26 -13.55
C ASP A 281 -10.46 -10.70 -12.12
N GLY A 282 -10.09 -9.42 -11.93
CA GLY A 282 -10.21 -8.73 -10.65
C GLY A 282 -11.66 -8.60 -10.19
N LEU A 283 -12.57 -8.24 -11.09
CA LEU A 283 -14.00 -8.15 -10.79
C LEU A 283 -14.61 -9.52 -10.45
N GLU A 284 -14.23 -10.58 -11.18
CA GLU A 284 -14.68 -11.94 -10.86
C GLU A 284 -14.11 -12.44 -9.52
N ALA A 285 -12.86 -12.12 -9.21
CA ALA A 285 -12.26 -12.44 -7.91
C ALA A 285 -12.98 -11.72 -6.75
N ILE A 286 -13.35 -10.44 -6.92
CA ILE A 286 -14.17 -9.70 -5.96
C ILE A 286 -15.52 -10.36 -5.74
N LYS A 287 -16.23 -10.72 -6.81
CA LYS A 287 -17.52 -11.42 -6.74
C LYS A 287 -17.38 -12.78 -6.05
N THR A 288 -16.34 -13.53 -6.38
CA THR A 288 -16.04 -14.82 -5.77
C THR A 288 -15.86 -14.69 -4.27
N LEU A 289 -15.00 -13.75 -3.81
CA LEU A 289 -14.76 -13.51 -2.40
C LEU A 289 -16.04 -13.04 -1.69
N ALA A 290 -16.77 -12.11 -2.29
CA ALA A 290 -18.00 -11.58 -1.70
C ALA A 290 -19.08 -12.67 -1.55
N ARG A 291 -19.23 -13.56 -2.54
CA ARG A 291 -20.25 -14.61 -2.52
C ARG A 291 -19.89 -15.81 -1.63
N SER A 292 -18.60 -16.12 -1.50
CA SER A 292 -18.15 -17.23 -0.66
C SER A 292 -17.98 -16.84 0.79
N GLU A 293 -17.42 -15.66 1.08
CA GLU A 293 -16.98 -15.26 2.43
C GLU A 293 -17.66 -13.97 2.95
N GLY A 294 -18.47 -13.30 2.14
CA GLY A 294 -19.10 -12.04 2.53
C GLY A 294 -18.14 -10.84 2.62
N LEU A 295 -16.94 -10.95 2.05
CA LEU A 295 -15.91 -9.93 2.10
C LEU A 295 -15.88 -9.12 0.81
N ILE A 296 -15.79 -7.80 0.93
CA ILE A 296 -15.71 -6.88 -0.22
C ILE A 296 -14.35 -6.19 -0.20
N VAL A 297 -13.67 -6.21 -1.35
CA VAL A 297 -12.36 -5.60 -1.54
C VAL A 297 -12.37 -4.65 -2.72
N ASP A 298 -11.38 -3.73 -2.77
CA ASP A 298 -11.26 -2.77 -3.86
C ASP A 298 -10.82 -3.42 -5.18
N HIS A 299 -11.19 -2.79 -6.29
CA HIS A 299 -10.87 -3.27 -7.63
C HIS A 299 -9.49 -2.83 -8.15
N ILE A 300 -8.81 -1.92 -7.45
CA ILE A 300 -7.51 -1.37 -7.89
C ILE A 300 -6.36 -2.25 -7.43
N TYR A 301 -6.38 -2.66 -6.17
CA TYR A 301 -5.29 -3.41 -5.52
C TYR A 301 -5.71 -4.82 -5.13
N THR A 302 -6.61 -4.94 -4.15
CA THR A 302 -6.88 -6.24 -3.52
C THR A 302 -7.64 -7.17 -4.46
N GLY A 303 -8.55 -6.68 -5.29
CA GLY A 303 -9.25 -7.49 -6.28
C GLY A 303 -8.29 -8.11 -7.30
N LYS A 304 -7.32 -7.34 -7.82
CA LYS A 304 -6.29 -7.87 -8.74
C LYS A 304 -5.34 -8.84 -8.04
N ALA A 305 -4.92 -8.51 -6.81
CA ALA A 305 -4.09 -9.42 -6.01
C ALA A 305 -4.80 -10.75 -5.75
N PHE A 306 -6.10 -10.68 -5.47
CA PHE A 306 -6.92 -11.85 -5.22
C PHE A 306 -7.12 -12.67 -6.49
N ALA A 307 -7.31 -12.04 -7.66
CA ALA A 307 -7.34 -12.74 -8.95
C ALA A 307 -6.04 -13.54 -9.17
N GLY A 308 -4.89 -12.92 -8.91
CA GLY A 308 -3.60 -13.59 -8.99
C GLY A 308 -3.47 -14.76 -8.01
N LEU A 309 -3.90 -14.57 -6.76
CA LEU A 309 -3.92 -15.64 -5.76
C LEU A 309 -4.76 -16.84 -6.24
N LEU A 310 -5.99 -16.59 -6.69
CA LEU A 310 -6.90 -17.67 -7.13
C LEU A 310 -6.38 -18.41 -8.37
N ASP A 311 -5.81 -17.70 -9.33
CA ASP A 311 -5.23 -18.32 -10.53
C ASP A 311 -3.99 -19.15 -10.22
N LEU A 312 -3.08 -18.62 -9.39
CA LEU A 312 -1.91 -19.35 -8.92
C LEU A 312 -2.30 -20.59 -8.10
N SER A 313 -3.36 -20.51 -7.29
CA SER A 313 -3.90 -21.66 -6.56
C SER A 313 -4.49 -22.72 -7.51
N LYS A 314 -5.23 -22.31 -8.56
CA LYS A 314 -5.73 -23.22 -9.60
C LYS A 314 -4.60 -23.90 -10.38
N LYS A 315 -3.50 -23.19 -10.62
CA LYS A 315 -2.29 -23.71 -11.29
C LYS A 315 -1.39 -24.53 -10.36
N GLU A 316 -1.85 -24.78 -9.14
CA GLU A 316 -1.10 -25.52 -8.11
C GLU A 316 0.28 -24.94 -7.79
N TYR A 317 0.49 -23.63 -8.01
CA TYR A 317 1.76 -22.95 -7.73
C TYR A 317 2.18 -23.08 -6.25
N PHE A 318 1.21 -23.08 -5.35
CA PHE A 318 1.44 -23.21 -3.92
C PHE A 318 1.49 -24.68 -3.45
N GLY A 319 1.06 -25.62 -4.29
CA GLY A 319 0.92 -27.03 -3.89
C GLY A 319 -0.16 -27.17 -2.80
N ASP A 320 0.20 -27.89 -1.73
CA ASP A 320 -0.61 -28.10 -0.52
C ASP A 320 -0.27 -27.13 0.64
N LYS A 321 0.47 -26.06 0.31
CA LYS A 321 0.97 -25.09 1.28
C LYS A 321 -0.05 -24.00 1.57
N ASN A 322 -0.03 -23.47 2.79
CA ASN A 322 -0.92 -22.40 3.24
C ASN A 322 -0.49 -21.02 2.70
N VAL A 323 -1.49 -20.22 2.33
CA VAL A 323 -1.31 -18.87 1.76
C VAL A 323 -2.13 -17.84 2.55
#